data_8266f0573c328bd61119c7cdcdf4f2e9
#
_entry.id   8266f0573c328bd61119c7cdcdf4f2e9
#
_cell.length_a   1.000
_cell.length_b   1.000
_cell.length_c   1.000
_cell.angle_alpha   90.00
_cell.angle_beta   90.00
_cell.angle_gamma   90.00
#
_symmetry.space_group_name_H-M   'P 1'
#
loop_
_entity.id
_entity.type
_entity.pdbx_description
1 polymer ?
#
loop_
_entity_poly.entity_id
_entity_poly.type
_entity_poly.pdbx_seq_one_letter_code
_entity_poly.pdbx_strand_id
1 'polypeptide(L)'
;MADKRDNLQLNPAFRADGWVLLIFLTLLAFGWLSVCGASHSFGGIDFLSFDTRPGKQLVWICCSLGLGAVILMFDDRYFDMLADLFYWGMMLLLLVTPFIAHDIKGSRSWISLGPVSLQPAEFAKCATSLMVAKLIGQYGFTLNERRNFLRAAGVVLLPFALIVLQKETGSALVYLSFFLMFYREGMPGSILFCGVAAVAYFVIGIGQGDVALPGTLSSLGEVIVMALIWIFTVGMLRVYCPKQPEHAQRILLWGILLHVIAYAVSLWIYPFDISWAQLAGGVAMISYIGLQWLGQRIRTFLLISAFSLGSIGFLYASDYALNNVMKDYQRTRIRVLLGIEEDRDASYNVTQSKIAIGSGGLQGKGFMNGTQTKLDY
;
A
#
# COMPACT_ATOMS: atom_id res chain seq x y z
N MET A 1 -40.18 -28.05 -20.05
CA MET A 1 -40.35 -27.18 -18.90
C MET A 1 -39.45 -25.96 -19.15
N ALA A 2 -39.98 -24.92 -19.79
CA ALA A 2 -39.26 -23.70 -20.08
C ALA A 2 -39.14 -22.87 -18.79
N ASP A 3 -37.94 -22.40 -18.52
CA ASP A 3 -37.56 -21.71 -17.30
C ASP A 3 -38.30 -20.37 -17.15
N LYS A 4 -39.09 -20.28 -16.10
CA LYS A 4 -39.96 -19.15 -15.74
C LYS A 4 -39.18 -17.95 -15.18
N ARG A 5 -37.87 -17.84 -15.46
CA ARG A 5 -36.98 -16.80 -14.89
C ARG A 5 -36.79 -15.56 -15.76
N ASP A 6 -37.31 -15.56 -17.01
CA ASP A 6 -37.00 -14.48 -17.97
C ASP A 6 -37.96 -13.29 -17.99
N ASN A 7 -38.95 -13.20 -17.09
CA ASN A 7 -39.97 -12.15 -17.15
C ASN A 7 -40.02 -11.18 -15.95
N LEU A 8 -38.98 -11.12 -15.14
CA LEU A 8 -38.80 -10.01 -14.19
C LEU A 8 -37.70 -9.09 -14.73
N GLN A 9 -38.05 -8.30 -15.76
CA GLN A 9 -37.32 -7.04 -16.03
C GLN A 9 -37.63 -6.08 -14.86
N LEU A 10 -37.10 -6.38 -13.70
CA LEU A 10 -37.07 -5.44 -12.58
C LEU A 10 -36.17 -4.27 -13.00
N ASN A 11 -36.72 -3.05 -12.90
CA ASN A 11 -35.95 -1.81 -13.04
C ASN A 11 -34.56 -1.97 -12.38
N PRO A 12 -33.49 -1.55 -13.03
CA PRO A 12 -32.12 -1.68 -12.50
C PRO A 12 -31.97 -1.13 -11.07
N ALA A 13 -32.78 -0.15 -10.67
CA ALA A 13 -32.82 0.38 -9.31
C ALA A 13 -33.22 -0.68 -8.22
N PHE A 14 -33.89 -1.77 -8.61
CA PHE A 14 -34.31 -2.84 -7.69
C PHE A 14 -33.36 -4.06 -7.67
N ARG A 15 -32.25 -4.02 -8.38
CA ARG A 15 -31.24 -5.09 -8.36
C ARG A 15 -30.22 -4.97 -7.20
N ALA A 16 -30.27 -3.91 -6.42
CA ALA A 16 -29.41 -3.76 -5.27
C ALA A 16 -29.79 -4.79 -4.19
N ASP A 17 -28.80 -5.52 -3.68
CA ASP A 17 -28.99 -6.45 -2.58
C ASP A 17 -29.43 -5.67 -1.33
N GLY A 18 -30.63 -5.98 -0.82
CA GLY A 18 -31.23 -5.30 0.32
C GLY A 18 -30.36 -5.39 1.59
N TRP A 19 -29.63 -6.50 1.77
CA TRP A 19 -28.70 -6.64 2.90
C TRP A 19 -27.50 -5.72 2.79
N VAL A 20 -26.92 -5.59 1.61
CA VAL A 20 -25.82 -4.67 1.36
C VAL A 20 -26.28 -3.23 1.58
N LEU A 21 -27.48 -2.87 1.10
CA LEU A 21 -28.05 -1.53 1.32
C LEU A 21 -28.30 -1.26 2.79
N LEU A 22 -28.84 -2.23 3.54
CA LEU A 22 -29.07 -2.10 4.98
C LEU A 22 -27.75 -1.85 5.74
N ILE A 23 -26.73 -2.67 5.44
CA ILE A 23 -25.41 -2.52 6.08
C ILE A 23 -24.82 -1.15 5.74
N PHE A 24 -24.91 -0.72 4.49
CA PHE A 24 -24.40 0.59 4.04
C PHE A 24 -25.08 1.74 4.79
N LEU A 25 -26.42 1.75 4.86
CA LEU A 25 -27.18 2.79 5.58
C LEU A 25 -26.89 2.78 7.09
N THR A 26 -26.73 1.59 7.67
CA THR A 26 -26.35 1.43 9.07
C THR A 26 -24.97 2.02 9.34
N LEU A 27 -23.98 1.76 8.48
CA LEU A 27 -22.63 2.33 8.58
C LEU A 27 -22.64 3.85 8.43
N LEU A 28 -23.47 4.41 7.54
CA LEU A 28 -23.64 5.86 7.39
C LEU A 28 -24.22 6.48 8.67
N ALA A 29 -25.24 5.86 9.26
CA ALA A 29 -25.86 6.34 10.49
C ALA A 29 -24.87 6.31 11.68
N PHE A 30 -24.13 5.21 11.85
CA PHE A 30 -23.09 5.12 12.88
C PHE A 30 -21.95 6.10 12.63
N GLY A 31 -21.52 6.29 11.37
CA GLY A 31 -20.51 7.28 10.98
C GLY A 31 -20.94 8.71 11.37
N TRP A 32 -22.18 9.08 11.08
CA TRP A 32 -22.72 10.38 11.47
C TRP A 32 -22.79 10.56 12.98
N LEU A 33 -23.29 9.55 13.71
CA LEU A 33 -23.32 9.55 15.19
C LEU A 33 -21.90 9.70 15.76
N SER A 34 -20.91 9.06 15.18
CA SER A 34 -19.51 9.20 15.61
C SER A 34 -18.99 10.63 15.42
N VAL A 35 -19.34 11.29 14.30
CA VAL A 35 -18.99 12.69 14.07
C VAL A 35 -19.71 13.61 15.06
N CYS A 36 -20.99 13.34 15.37
CA CYS A 36 -21.72 14.06 16.42
C CYS A 36 -21.03 13.93 17.78
N GLY A 37 -20.64 12.70 18.16
CA GLY A 37 -19.95 12.45 19.43
C GLY A 37 -18.56 13.11 19.51
N ALA A 38 -17.84 13.17 18.40
CA ALA A 38 -16.51 13.79 18.31
C ALA A 38 -16.55 15.32 18.24
N SER A 39 -17.66 15.91 17.81
CA SER A 39 -17.80 17.37 17.64
C SER A 39 -18.41 18.07 18.89
N HIS A 40 -18.54 17.35 19.99
CA HIS A 40 -19.13 17.90 21.20
C HIS A 40 -18.16 18.87 21.90
N SER A 41 -18.35 20.15 21.65
CA SER A 41 -17.78 21.22 22.46
C SER A 41 -18.76 21.61 23.59
N PHE A 42 -18.21 21.99 24.75
CA PHE A 42 -18.97 22.42 25.90
C PHE A 42 -19.89 23.63 25.55
N GLY A 43 -21.21 23.41 25.45
CA GLY A 43 -22.12 24.55 25.25
C GLY A 43 -23.31 24.35 24.33
N GLY A 44 -23.77 23.12 24.07
CA GLY A 44 -24.98 22.85 23.29
C GLY A 44 -24.74 23.02 21.78
N ILE A 45 -24.64 21.91 21.08
CA ILE A 45 -24.44 21.92 19.64
C ILE A 45 -25.76 21.69 18.96
N ASP A 46 -26.12 22.59 18.05
CA ASP A 46 -27.12 22.33 17.01
C ASP A 46 -26.50 21.34 16.00
N PHE A 47 -26.76 20.04 16.17
CA PHE A 47 -26.27 18.99 15.29
C PHE A 47 -26.73 19.14 13.82
N LEU A 48 -27.76 19.92 13.59
CA LEU A 48 -28.36 20.17 12.30
C LEU A 48 -27.89 21.50 11.66
N SER A 49 -27.16 22.34 12.40
CA SER A 49 -26.63 23.59 11.86
C SER A 49 -25.59 23.34 10.77
N PHE A 50 -25.74 24.02 9.63
CA PHE A 50 -24.80 23.90 8.49
C PHE A 50 -23.38 24.42 8.79
N ASP A 51 -23.21 25.16 9.87
CA ASP A 51 -21.88 25.66 10.28
C ASP A 51 -21.09 24.62 11.07
N THR A 52 -21.78 23.64 11.65
CA THR A 52 -21.17 22.58 12.45
C THR A 52 -20.63 21.41 11.59
N ARG A 53 -19.65 20.68 12.10
CA ARG A 53 -19.14 19.46 11.43
C ARG A 53 -20.23 18.41 11.19
N PRO A 54 -21.11 18.06 12.17
CA PRO A 54 -22.22 17.13 11.96
C PRO A 54 -23.20 17.57 10.88
N GLY A 55 -23.57 18.86 10.86
CA GLY A 55 -24.49 19.39 9.87
C GLY A 55 -23.91 19.36 8.46
N LYS A 56 -22.64 19.76 8.27
CA LYS A 56 -21.93 19.59 6.99
C LYS A 56 -21.88 18.13 6.55
N GLN A 57 -21.66 17.20 7.47
CA GLN A 57 -21.66 15.76 7.19
C GLN A 57 -23.00 15.26 6.65
N LEU A 58 -24.14 15.73 7.21
CA LEU A 58 -25.47 15.41 6.69
C LEU A 58 -25.67 15.88 5.26
N VAL A 59 -25.24 17.10 4.93
CA VAL A 59 -25.30 17.60 3.56
C VAL A 59 -24.53 16.68 2.61
N TRP A 60 -23.31 16.31 2.97
CA TRP A 60 -22.50 15.40 2.15
C TRP A 60 -23.10 14.01 2.03
N ILE A 61 -23.74 13.49 3.09
CA ILE A 61 -24.49 12.22 3.03
C ILE A 61 -25.65 12.31 2.04
N CYS A 62 -26.46 13.37 2.10
CA CYS A 62 -27.57 13.58 1.16
C CYS A 62 -27.06 13.70 -0.30
N CYS A 63 -26.00 14.49 -0.53
CA CYS A 63 -25.39 14.64 -1.85
C CYS A 63 -24.84 13.29 -2.38
N SER A 64 -24.17 12.51 -1.52
CA SER A 64 -23.60 11.21 -1.92
C SER A 64 -24.68 10.17 -2.21
N LEU A 65 -25.76 10.14 -1.43
CA LEU A 65 -26.90 9.26 -1.70
C LEU A 65 -27.61 9.66 -3.00
N GLY A 66 -27.80 10.95 -3.24
CA GLY A 66 -28.36 11.46 -4.50
C GLY A 66 -27.49 11.07 -5.70
N LEU A 67 -26.19 11.30 -5.61
CA LEU A 67 -25.24 10.90 -6.65
C LEU A 67 -25.23 9.37 -6.86
N GLY A 68 -25.26 8.59 -5.78
CA GLY A 68 -25.34 7.13 -5.86
C GLY A 68 -26.59 6.65 -6.57
N ALA A 69 -27.75 7.27 -6.26
CA ALA A 69 -29.02 6.95 -6.95
C ALA A 69 -28.93 7.28 -8.46
N VAL A 70 -28.34 8.42 -8.83
CA VAL A 70 -28.11 8.80 -10.23
C VAL A 70 -27.19 7.78 -10.92
N ILE A 71 -26.08 7.40 -10.29
CA ILE A 71 -25.13 6.41 -10.83
C ILE A 71 -25.82 5.07 -11.09
N LEU A 72 -26.71 4.61 -10.19
CA LEU A 72 -27.45 3.36 -10.33
C LEU A 72 -28.48 3.39 -11.50
N MET A 73 -28.84 4.56 -12.00
CA MET A 73 -29.75 4.71 -13.15
C MET A 73 -29.03 4.56 -14.50
N PHE A 74 -27.71 4.66 -14.52
CA PHE A 74 -26.93 4.51 -15.75
C PHE A 74 -26.61 3.03 -16.05
N ASP A 75 -26.71 2.65 -17.34
CA ASP A 75 -26.28 1.35 -17.82
C ASP A 75 -24.75 1.22 -17.81
N ASP A 76 -24.25 0.01 -17.59
CA ASP A 76 -22.80 -0.33 -17.59
C ASP A 76 -22.08 0.15 -18.86
N ARG A 77 -22.76 0.19 -20.00
CA ARG A 77 -22.22 0.62 -21.29
C ARG A 77 -21.72 2.05 -21.29
N TYR A 78 -22.38 2.95 -20.53
CA TYR A 78 -21.95 4.35 -20.43
C TYR A 78 -20.62 4.45 -19.68
N PHE A 79 -20.44 3.66 -18.61
CA PHE A 79 -19.19 3.64 -17.87
C PHE A 79 -18.03 3.10 -18.71
N ASP A 80 -18.26 2.06 -19.51
CA ASP A 80 -17.26 1.52 -20.43
C ASP A 80 -16.88 2.55 -21.52
N MET A 81 -17.86 3.24 -22.10
CA MET A 81 -17.62 4.25 -23.13
C MET A 81 -16.88 5.48 -22.58
N LEU A 82 -17.23 5.93 -21.38
CA LEU A 82 -16.66 7.13 -20.77
C LEU A 82 -15.34 6.89 -20.02
N ALA A 83 -14.96 5.64 -19.77
CA ALA A 83 -13.79 5.29 -18.98
C ALA A 83 -12.50 5.95 -19.51
N ASP A 84 -12.26 5.92 -20.83
CA ASP A 84 -11.09 6.54 -21.44
C ASP A 84 -11.08 8.06 -21.23
N LEU A 85 -12.21 8.70 -21.51
CA LEU A 85 -12.34 10.16 -21.40
C LEU A 85 -12.14 10.59 -19.94
N PHE A 86 -12.77 9.88 -18.99
CA PHE A 86 -12.65 10.15 -17.58
C PHE A 86 -11.23 9.92 -17.08
N TYR A 87 -10.59 8.82 -17.49
CA TYR A 87 -9.22 8.52 -17.11
C TYR A 87 -8.24 9.59 -17.61
N TRP A 88 -8.23 9.90 -18.90
CA TRP A 88 -7.30 10.90 -19.44
C TRP A 88 -7.59 12.32 -18.95
N GLY A 89 -8.87 12.66 -18.75
CA GLY A 89 -9.25 13.92 -18.11
C GLY A 89 -8.69 14.04 -16.69
N MET A 90 -8.76 12.95 -15.89
CA MET A 90 -8.18 12.93 -14.55
C MET A 90 -6.65 12.94 -14.57
N MET A 91 -6.00 12.28 -15.54
CA MET A 91 -4.53 12.36 -15.70
C MET A 91 -4.08 13.78 -16.01
N LEU A 92 -4.79 14.48 -16.90
CA LEU A 92 -4.52 15.89 -17.18
C LEU A 92 -4.73 16.77 -15.94
N LEU A 93 -5.81 16.56 -15.20
CA LEU A 93 -6.09 17.29 -13.97
C LEU A 93 -5.00 17.05 -12.91
N LEU A 94 -4.57 15.79 -12.71
CA LEU A 94 -3.46 15.47 -11.81
C LEU A 94 -2.15 16.14 -12.23
N LEU A 95 -1.87 16.22 -13.53
CA LEU A 95 -0.66 16.87 -14.04
C LEU A 95 -0.68 18.38 -13.79
N VAL A 96 -1.84 19.02 -13.91
CA VAL A 96 -2.03 20.46 -13.74
C VAL A 96 -2.15 20.87 -12.26
N THR A 97 -2.63 19.98 -11.41
CA THR A 97 -2.86 20.25 -9.97
C THR A 97 -1.68 20.91 -9.25
N PRO A 98 -0.41 20.47 -9.36
CA PRO A 98 0.72 21.09 -8.66
C PRO A 98 0.95 22.57 -8.98
N PHE A 99 0.47 23.03 -10.15
CA PHE A 99 0.60 24.42 -10.61
C PHE A 99 -0.52 25.32 -10.11
N ILE A 100 -1.71 24.77 -9.84
CA ILE A 100 -2.90 25.53 -9.42
C ILE A 100 -3.13 25.41 -7.91
N ALA A 101 -2.76 24.28 -7.31
CA ALA A 101 -3.02 23.97 -5.91
C ALA A 101 -2.14 24.80 -4.96
N HIS A 102 -2.72 25.24 -3.86
CA HIS A 102 -1.99 25.90 -2.78
C HIS A 102 -1.20 24.85 -1.97
N ASP A 103 -0.07 25.28 -1.42
CA ASP A 103 0.74 24.42 -0.55
C ASP A 103 0.04 24.25 0.80
N ILE A 104 -0.38 23.02 1.11
CA ILE A 104 -0.97 22.65 2.40
C ILE A 104 -0.08 21.60 3.06
N LYS A 105 0.62 21.98 4.11
CA LYS A 105 1.53 21.10 4.87
C LYS A 105 2.59 20.39 3.99
N GLY A 106 3.11 21.11 2.99
CA GLY A 106 4.13 20.61 2.06
C GLY A 106 3.62 19.79 0.88
N SER A 107 2.29 19.61 0.73
CA SER A 107 1.65 18.96 -0.42
C SER A 107 0.86 19.97 -1.26
N ARG A 108 0.90 19.82 -2.59
CA ARG A 108 0.13 20.62 -3.56
C ARG A 108 -0.87 19.74 -4.28
N SER A 109 -1.84 19.21 -3.54
CA SER A 109 -2.81 18.22 -4.00
C SER A 109 -4.28 18.65 -3.86
N TRP A 110 -4.53 19.82 -3.24
CA TRP A 110 -5.88 20.31 -2.98
C TRP A 110 -6.18 21.57 -3.82
N ILE A 111 -7.26 21.50 -4.59
CA ILE A 111 -7.79 22.63 -5.35
C ILE A 111 -8.92 23.24 -4.53
N SER A 112 -8.76 24.49 -4.11
CA SER A 112 -9.78 25.22 -3.38
C SER A 112 -10.74 25.90 -4.33
N LEU A 113 -12.02 25.53 -4.27
CA LEU A 113 -13.13 26.10 -5.05
C LEU A 113 -14.06 26.90 -4.10
N GLY A 114 -13.53 27.97 -3.51
CA GLY A 114 -14.26 28.73 -2.50
C GLY A 114 -14.41 27.95 -1.18
N PRO A 115 -15.65 27.64 -0.72
CA PRO A 115 -15.87 26.94 0.55
C PRO A 115 -15.59 25.43 0.46
N VAL A 116 -15.38 24.88 -0.74
CA VAL A 116 -15.16 23.47 -1.00
C VAL A 116 -13.74 23.25 -1.49
N SER A 117 -13.05 22.27 -0.93
CA SER A 117 -11.74 21.81 -1.40
C SER A 117 -11.89 20.46 -2.06
N LEU A 118 -11.32 20.31 -3.25
CA LEU A 118 -11.36 19.09 -4.05
C LEU A 118 -9.95 18.52 -4.16
N GLN A 119 -9.82 17.21 -3.91
CA GLN A 119 -8.57 16.49 -4.10
C GLN A 119 -8.67 15.60 -5.36
N PRO A 120 -8.02 15.97 -6.46
CA PRO A 120 -8.11 15.22 -7.72
C PRO A 120 -7.67 13.75 -7.61
N ALA A 121 -6.74 13.44 -6.70
CA ALA A 121 -6.28 12.07 -6.45
C ALA A 121 -7.42 11.11 -6.05
N GLU A 122 -8.45 11.59 -5.35
CA GLU A 122 -9.60 10.77 -4.95
C GLU A 122 -10.44 10.34 -6.17
N PHE A 123 -10.69 11.26 -7.08
CA PHE A 123 -11.43 10.98 -8.32
C PHE A 123 -10.60 10.15 -9.30
N ALA A 124 -9.28 10.36 -9.32
CA ALA A 124 -8.38 9.58 -10.16
C ALA A 124 -8.37 8.09 -9.77
N LYS A 125 -8.59 7.72 -8.50
CA LYS A 125 -8.76 6.31 -8.09
C LYS A 125 -9.97 5.68 -8.77
N CYS A 126 -11.12 6.38 -8.81
CA CYS A 126 -12.31 5.91 -9.51
C CYS A 126 -12.08 5.78 -11.01
N ALA A 127 -11.45 6.79 -11.64
CA ALA A 127 -11.13 6.78 -13.06
C ALA A 127 -10.20 5.62 -13.43
N THR A 128 -9.17 5.38 -12.59
CA THR A 128 -8.24 4.24 -12.77
C THR A 128 -8.95 2.91 -12.63
N SER A 129 -9.85 2.77 -11.64
CA SER A 129 -10.63 1.55 -11.45
C SER A 129 -11.50 1.22 -12.66
N LEU A 130 -12.18 2.22 -13.23
CA LEU A 130 -12.98 2.06 -14.44
C LEU A 130 -12.11 1.68 -15.64
N MET A 131 -10.98 2.35 -15.83
CA MET A 131 -10.08 2.06 -16.94
C MET A 131 -9.47 0.66 -16.84
N VAL A 132 -9.09 0.23 -15.64
CA VAL A 132 -8.57 -1.13 -15.41
C VAL A 132 -9.66 -2.16 -15.65
N ALA A 133 -10.90 -1.93 -15.16
CA ALA A 133 -12.04 -2.81 -15.40
C ALA A 133 -12.33 -2.98 -16.90
N LYS A 134 -12.32 -1.86 -17.65
CA LYS A 134 -12.46 -1.87 -19.12
C LYS A 134 -11.36 -2.68 -19.79
N LEU A 135 -10.10 -2.52 -19.40
CA LEU A 135 -8.99 -3.25 -19.99
C LEU A 135 -9.09 -4.76 -19.75
N ILE A 136 -9.37 -5.17 -18.50
CA ILE A 136 -9.45 -6.57 -18.12
C ILE A 136 -10.71 -7.23 -18.73
N GLY A 137 -11.79 -6.47 -18.90
CA GLY A 137 -13.03 -6.93 -19.52
C GLY A 137 -12.95 -7.16 -21.03
N GLN A 138 -11.85 -6.76 -21.72
CA GLN A 138 -11.70 -6.99 -23.15
C GLN A 138 -11.54 -8.48 -23.48
N TYR A 139 -12.23 -8.94 -24.52
CA TYR A 139 -12.14 -10.32 -24.97
C TYR A 139 -10.69 -10.72 -25.31
N GLY A 140 -10.24 -11.83 -24.71
CA GLY A 140 -8.88 -12.33 -24.91
C GLY A 140 -7.77 -11.58 -24.15
N PHE A 141 -8.11 -10.61 -23.30
CA PHE A 141 -7.12 -9.93 -22.46
C PHE A 141 -6.70 -10.84 -21.31
N THR A 142 -5.41 -11.12 -21.20
CA THR A 142 -4.83 -11.92 -20.11
C THR A 142 -3.62 -11.22 -19.52
N LEU A 143 -3.56 -11.11 -18.20
CA LEU A 143 -2.44 -10.49 -17.48
C LEU A 143 -1.16 -11.34 -17.49
N ASN A 144 -1.24 -12.59 -17.90
CA ASN A 144 -0.07 -13.44 -18.06
C ASN A 144 0.78 -13.03 -19.30
N GLU A 145 0.18 -12.35 -20.27
CA GLU A 145 0.86 -11.79 -21.40
C GLU A 145 1.61 -10.51 -21.02
N ARG A 146 2.92 -10.47 -21.26
CA ARG A 146 3.78 -9.33 -20.90
C ARG A 146 3.24 -7.99 -21.42
N ARG A 147 2.72 -7.96 -22.66
CA ARG A 147 2.19 -6.73 -23.27
C ARG A 147 0.97 -6.21 -22.53
N ASN A 148 0.03 -7.11 -22.20
CA ASN A 148 -1.20 -6.79 -21.50
C ASN A 148 -0.94 -6.37 -20.06
N PHE A 149 -0.01 -7.09 -19.39
CA PHE A 149 0.44 -6.72 -18.06
C PHE A 149 1.06 -5.31 -18.03
N LEU A 150 1.96 -5.00 -18.97
CA LEU A 150 2.60 -3.67 -19.03
C LEU A 150 1.57 -2.56 -19.30
N ARG A 151 0.53 -2.83 -20.10
CA ARG A 151 -0.57 -1.87 -20.32
C ARG A 151 -1.36 -1.62 -19.04
N ALA A 152 -1.79 -2.67 -18.37
CA ALA A 152 -2.53 -2.57 -17.12
C ALA A 152 -1.70 -1.91 -16.02
N ALA A 153 -0.43 -2.31 -15.87
CA ALA A 153 0.49 -1.69 -14.94
C ALA A 153 0.72 -0.19 -15.25
N GLY A 154 0.84 0.18 -16.53
CA GLY A 154 0.98 1.57 -16.96
C GLY A 154 -0.21 2.42 -16.57
N VAL A 155 -1.44 1.91 -16.71
CA VAL A 155 -2.66 2.61 -16.29
C VAL A 155 -2.69 2.85 -14.77
N VAL A 156 -2.12 1.97 -13.97
CA VAL A 156 -2.05 2.13 -12.51
C VAL A 156 -0.85 2.98 -12.10
N LEU A 157 0.30 2.78 -12.73
CA LEU A 157 1.55 3.47 -12.34
C LEU A 157 1.60 4.93 -12.79
N LEU A 158 0.87 5.32 -13.85
CA LEU A 158 0.83 6.70 -14.30
C LEU A 158 0.23 7.64 -13.24
N PRO A 159 -1.02 7.43 -12.76
CA PRO A 159 -1.56 8.25 -11.68
C PRO A 159 -0.75 8.13 -10.39
N PHE A 160 -0.23 6.94 -10.04
CA PHE A 160 0.68 6.77 -8.92
C PHE A 160 1.86 7.75 -9.00
N ALA A 161 2.55 7.80 -10.13
CA ALA A 161 3.71 8.68 -10.33
C ALA A 161 3.31 10.16 -10.25
N LEU A 162 2.18 10.57 -10.86
CA LEU A 162 1.69 11.93 -10.81
C LEU A 162 1.34 12.38 -9.38
N ILE A 163 0.75 11.49 -8.57
CA ILE A 163 0.39 11.78 -7.18
C ILE A 163 1.65 11.86 -6.29
N VAL A 164 2.66 11.00 -6.53
CA VAL A 164 3.95 11.09 -5.85
C VAL A 164 4.64 12.42 -6.15
N LEU A 165 4.57 12.92 -7.39
CA LEU A 165 5.10 14.25 -7.77
C LEU A 165 4.40 15.39 -7.02
N GLN A 166 3.14 15.23 -6.62
CA GLN A 166 2.41 16.17 -5.77
C GLN A 166 2.80 16.08 -4.28
N LYS A 167 3.73 15.18 -3.94
CA LYS A 167 4.18 14.86 -2.57
C LYS A 167 3.07 14.25 -1.68
N GLU A 168 2.09 13.61 -2.31
CA GLU A 168 0.96 12.96 -1.64
C GLU A 168 1.17 11.44 -1.61
N THR A 169 2.16 10.98 -0.84
CA THR A 169 2.58 9.57 -0.80
C THR A 169 1.49 8.64 -0.28
N GLY A 170 0.67 9.09 0.68
CA GLY A 170 -0.40 8.28 1.25
C GLY A 170 -1.45 7.86 0.20
N SER A 171 -1.95 8.82 -0.57
CA SER A 171 -2.90 8.55 -1.66
C SER A 171 -2.30 7.73 -2.79
N ALA A 172 -0.99 7.90 -3.07
CA ALA A 172 -0.29 7.11 -4.07
C ALA A 172 -0.19 5.63 -3.68
N LEU A 173 0.12 5.31 -2.41
CA LEU A 173 0.27 3.92 -1.96
C LEU A 173 -1.00 3.08 -2.16
N VAL A 174 -2.18 3.69 -2.16
CA VAL A 174 -3.44 2.99 -2.43
C VAL A 174 -3.44 2.31 -3.81
N TYR A 175 -2.75 2.88 -4.80
CA TYR A 175 -2.67 2.30 -6.14
C TYR A 175 -1.92 0.95 -6.17
N LEU A 176 -1.06 0.68 -5.19
CA LEU A 176 -0.39 -0.62 -5.09
C LEU A 176 -1.39 -1.76 -4.80
N SER A 177 -2.58 -1.46 -4.25
CA SER A 177 -3.63 -2.44 -4.04
C SER A 177 -4.15 -3.06 -5.35
N PHE A 178 -4.06 -2.34 -6.49
CA PHE A 178 -4.43 -2.90 -7.80
C PHE A 178 -3.61 -4.12 -8.18
N PHE A 179 -2.37 -4.24 -7.70
CA PHE A 179 -1.55 -5.43 -7.96
C PHE A 179 -2.09 -6.68 -7.26
N LEU A 180 -2.81 -6.55 -6.14
CA LEU A 180 -3.54 -7.66 -5.51
C LEU A 180 -4.69 -8.14 -6.41
N MET A 181 -5.41 -7.18 -7.01
CA MET A 181 -6.46 -7.51 -7.98
C MET A 181 -5.86 -8.14 -9.25
N PHE A 182 -4.74 -7.62 -9.76
CA PHE A 182 -4.06 -8.22 -10.92
C PHE A 182 -3.61 -9.66 -10.65
N TYR A 183 -3.18 -9.96 -9.43
CA TYR A 183 -2.85 -11.34 -9.05
C TYR A 183 -4.07 -12.25 -9.12
N ARG A 184 -5.23 -11.78 -8.63
CA ARG A 184 -6.49 -12.52 -8.74
C ARG A 184 -6.90 -12.76 -10.21
N GLU A 185 -6.62 -11.80 -11.09
CA GLU A 185 -6.94 -11.86 -12.53
C GLU A 185 -5.84 -12.56 -13.38
N GLY A 186 -4.92 -13.28 -12.73
CA GLY A 186 -3.96 -14.17 -13.40
C GLY A 186 -2.56 -13.58 -13.63
N MET A 187 -2.21 -12.48 -12.97
CA MET A 187 -0.82 -12.00 -12.95
C MET A 187 0.10 -13.06 -12.30
N PRO A 188 1.31 -13.29 -12.82
CA PRO A 188 2.26 -14.20 -12.19
C PRO A 188 2.53 -13.85 -10.73
N GLY A 189 2.39 -14.84 -9.83
CA GLY A 189 2.58 -14.65 -8.40
C GLY A 189 3.97 -14.19 -8.00
N SER A 190 4.99 -14.42 -8.85
CA SER A 190 6.35 -13.93 -8.64
C SER A 190 6.42 -12.39 -8.57
N ILE A 191 5.59 -11.67 -9.32
CA ILE A 191 5.56 -10.20 -9.31
C ILE A 191 5.03 -9.71 -7.96
N LEU A 192 3.91 -10.28 -7.50
CA LEU A 192 3.36 -9.96 -6.20
C LEU A 192 4.33 -10.30 -5.06
N PHE A 193 4.97 -11.46 -5.16
CA PHE A 193 5.99 -11.89 -4.19
C PHE A 193 7.15 -10.91 -4.11
N CYS A 194 7.68 -10.45 -5.25
CA CYS A 194 8.74 -9.42 -5.27
C CYS A 194 8.28 -8.10 -4.60
N GLY A 195 7.04 -7.69 -4.86
CA GLY A 195 6.48 -6.49 -4.22
C GLY A 195 6.35 -6.62 -2.70
N VAL A 196 5.81 -7.75 -2.22
CA VAL A 196 5.69 -8.02 -0.79
C VAL A 196 7.06 -8.14 -0.12
N ALA A 197 8.02 -8.81 -0.77
CA ALA A 197 9.38 -8.91 -0.29
C ALA A 197 10.05 -7.53 -0.16
N ALA A 198 9.89 -6.65 -1.16
CA ALA A 198 10.42 -5.29 -1.12
C ALA A 198 9.83 -4.48 0.04
N VAL A 199 8.50 -4.57 0.28
CA VAL A 199 7.87 -3.91 1.42
C VAL A 199 8.41 -4.47 2.74
N ALA A 200 8.56 -5.79 2.87
CA ALA A 200 9.11 -6.42 4.07
C ALA A 200 10.55 -5.96 4.32
N TYR A 201 11.39 -5.92 3.28
CA TYR A 201 12.78 -5.45 3.40
C TYR A 201 12.84 -3.98 3.82
N PHE A 202 11.99 -3.15 3.23
CA PHE A 202 11.92 -1.72 3.58
C PHE A 202 11.51 -1.53 5.05
N VAL A 203 10.41 -2.16 5.46
CA VAL A 203 9.86 -2.00 6.82
C VAL A 203 10.82 -2.54 7.87
N ILE A 204 11.40 -3.72 7.66
CA ILE A 204 12.30 -4.34 8.63
C ILE A 204 13.67 -3.66 8.60
N GLY A 205 14.22 -3.41 7.41
CA GLY A 205 15.55 -2.81 7.25
C GLY A 205 15.62 -1.44 7.90
N ILE A 206 14.63 -0.58 7.64
CA ILE A 206 14.59 0.76 8.23
C ILE A 206 14.06 0.71 9.66
N GLY A 207 12.98 -0.05 9.92
CA GLY A 207 12.34 -0.11 11.24
C GLY A 207 13.24 -0.61 12.36
N GLN A 208 14.20 -1.48 12.03
CA GLN A 208 15.18 -2.02 12.95
C GLN A 208 16.63 -1.59 12.61
N GLY A 209 16.78 -0.60 11.74
CA GLY A 209 18.08 -0.12 11.26
C GLY A 209 18.94 0.49 12.37
N ASP A 210 18.33 1.24 13.27
CA ASP A 210 19.02 1.91 14.39
C ASP A 210 19.24 0.98 15.59
N VAL A 211 18.68 -0.24 15.58
CA VAL A 211 18.86 -1.22 16.67
C VAL A 211 20.09 -2.07 16.41
N ALA A 212 21.07 -1.99 17.30
CA ALA A 212 22.25 -2.83 17.22
C ALA A 212 21.94 -4.28 17.64
N LEU A 213 22.45 -5.25 16.92
CA LEU A 213 22.40 -6.65 17.32
C LEU A 213 23.32 -6.88 18.52
N PRO A 214 22.82 -7.42 19.66
CA PRO A 214 23.62 -7.60 20.87
C PRO A 214 24.96 -8.30 20.63
N GLY A 215 26.05 -7.71 21.10
CA GLY A 215 27.39 -8.28 20.97
C GLY A 215 28.04 -8.11 19.59
N THR A 216 27.46 -7.31 18.71
CA THR A 216 27.97 -7.06 17.36
C THR A 216 27.98 -5.56 17.03
N LEU A 217 28.60 -5.19 15.92
CA LEU A 217 28.55 -3.82 15.36
C LEU A 217 27.46 -3.69 14.27
N SER A 218 26.66 -4.72 14.05
CA SER A 218 25.69 -4.81 12.95
C SER A 218 24.35 -4.27 13.36
N SER A 219 23.64 -3.67 12.38
CA SER A 219 22.22 -3.35 12.50
C SER A 219 21.37 -4.61 12.51
N LEU A 220 20.44 -4.70 13.46
CA LEU A 220 19.48 -5.81 13.54
C LEU A 220 18.62 -5.88 12.25
N GLY A 221 18.23 -4.74 11.70
CA GLY A 221 17.43 -4.65 10.47
C GLY A 221 18.15 -5.27 9.27
N GLU A 222 19.43 -4.91 9.06
CA GLU A 222 20.22 -5.46 7.95
C GLU A 222 20.39 -6.98 8.07
N VAL A 223 20.74 -7.46 9.27
CA VAL A 223 20.95 -8.90 9.52
C VAL A 223 19.68 -9.71 9.25
N ILE A 224 18.51 -9.22 9.71
CA ILE A 224 17.23 -9.89 9.46
C ILE A 224 16.89 -9.89 7.97
N VAL A 225 17.03 -8.76 7.28
CA VAL A 225 16.70 -8.67 5.85
C VAL A 225 17.62 -9.57 5.02
N MET A 226 18.92 -9.61 5.31
CA MET A 226 19.84 -10.50 4.62
C MET A 226 19.48 -11.98 4.86
N ALA A 227 19.09 -12.35 6.07
CA ALA A 227 18.59 -13.71 6.37
C ALA A 227 17.29 -14.02 5.59
N LEU A 228 16.37 -13.07 5.49
CA LEU A 228 15.15 -13.21 4.69
C LEU A 228 15.46 -13.39 3.20
N ILE A 229 16.43 -12.67 2.64
CA ILE A 229 16.86 -12.84 1.25
C ILE A 229 17.35 -14.29 1.02
N TRP A 230 18.11 -14.85 1.95
CA TRP A 230 18.52 -16.26 1.90
C TRP A 230 17.33 -17.21 1.91
N ILE A 231 16.41 -17.04 2.87
CA ILE A 231 15.20 -17.86 3.01
C ILE A 231 14.35 -17.78 1.73
N PHE A 232 14.13 -16.61 1.18
CA PHE A 232 13.34 -16.42 -0.04
C PHE A 232 14.02 -17.03 -1.26
N THR A 233 15.35 -16.91 -1.36
CA THR A 233 16.12 -17.53 -2.44
C THR A 233 16.00 -19.06 -2.38
N VAL A 234 16.13 -19.65 -1.20
CA VAL A 234 15.95 -21.10 -0.98
C VAL A 234 14.51 -21.52 -1.29
N GLY A 235 13.52 -20.73 -0.86
CA GLY A 235 12.10 -20.97 -1.16
C GLY A 235 11.83 -20.97 -2.67
N MET A 236 12.35 -19.97 -3.39
CA MET A 236 12.22 -19.90 -4.84
C MET A 236 12.89 -21.09 -5.55
N LEU A 237 14.08 -21.51 -5.11
CA LEU A 237 14.74 -22.70 -5.66
C LEU A 237 13.89 -23.96 -5.46
N ARG A 238 13.29 -24.14 -4.28
CA ARG A 238 12.41 -25.29 -4.00
C ARG A 238 11.15 -25.30 -4.85
N VAL A 239 10.53 -24.13 -5.04
CA VAL A 239 9.27 -24.01 -5.79
C VAL A 239 9.50 -24.09 -7.30
N TYR A 240 10.49 -23.39 -7.82
CA TYR A 240 10.70 -23.26 -9.27
C TYR A 240 11.70 -24.24 -9.86
N CYS A 241 12.52 -24.89 -9.02
CA CYS A 241 13.49 -25.93 -9.44
C CYS A 241 13.28 -27.25 -8.68
N PRO A 242 12.05 -27.84 -8.66
CA PRO A 242 11.75 -29.03 -7.85
C PRO A 242 12.54 -30.27 -8.26
N LYS A 243 13.04 -30.32 -9.51
CA LYS A 243 13.85 -31.43 -10.02
C LYS A 243 15.28 -31.46 -9.48
N GLN A 244 15.72 -30.39 -8.85
CA GLN A 244 17.09 -30.22 -8.34
C GLN A 244 17.09 -29.67 -6.89
N PRO A 245 16.54 -30.42 -5.93
CA PRO A 245 16.42 -29.97 -4.53
C PRO A 245 17.78 -29.77 -3.84
N GLU A 246 18.84 -30.39 -4.39
CA GLU A 246 20.21 -30.33 -3.85
C GLU A 246 20.74 -28.89 -3.78
N HIS A 247 20.43 -28.05 -4.77
CA HIS A 247 20.89 -26.67 -4.78
C HIS A 247 20.24 -25.87 -3.64
N ALA A 248 18.92 -26.04 -3.42
CA ALA A 248 18.22 -25.40 -2.33
C ALA A 248 18.73 -25.85 -0.94
N GLN A 249 18.98 -27.14 -0.77
CA GLN A 249 19.51 -27.69 0.49
C GLN A 249 20.93 -27.17 0.75
N ARG A 250 21.80 -27.18 -0.27
CA ARG A 250 23.18 -26.71 -0.16
C ARG A 250 23.24 -25.23 0.24
N ILE A 251 22.44 -24.38 -0.42
CA ILE A 251 22.37 -22.95 -0.12
C ILE A 251 21.79 -22.72 1.28
N LEU A 252 20.78 -23.49 1.68
CA LEU A 252 20.23 -23.41 3.04
C LEU A 252 21.29 -23.70 4.09
N LEU A 253 22.03 -24.80 3.93
CA LEU A 253 23.10 -25.19 4.85
C LEU A 253 24.21 -24.14 4.91
N TRP A 254 24.65 -23.62 3.75
CA TRP A 254 25.65 -22.54 3.71
C TRP A 254 25.14 -21.27 4.39
N GLY A 255 23.87 -20.93 4.18
CA GLY A 255 23.26 -19.77 4.82
C GLY A 255 23.24 -19.90 6.34
N ILE A 256 22.73 -21.01 6.87
CA ILE A 256 22.70 -21.26 8.31
C ILE A 256 24.12 -21.23 8.88
N LEU A 257 25.05 -21.94 8.25
CA LEU A 257 26.43 -22.02 8.72
C LEU A 257 27.11 -20.64 8.76
N LEU A 258 26.94 -19.85 7.69
CA LEU A 258 27.49 -18.50 7.58
C LEU A 258 26.95 -17.58 8.70
N HIS A 259 25.63 -17.55 8.90
CA HIS A 259 25.01 -16.67 9.91
C HIS A 259 25.40 -17.08 11.32
N VAL A 260 25.42 -18.41 11.63
CA VAL A 260 25.79 -18.91 12.94
C VAL A 260 27.29 -18.65 13.23
N ILE A 261 28.18 -18.93 12.26
CA ILE A 261 29.61 -18.71 12.44
C ILE A 261 29.91 -17.22 12.57
N ALA A 262 29.36 -16.36 11.70
CA ALA A 262 29.59 -14.94 11.75
C ALA A 262 29.14 -14.35 13.09
N TYR A 263 27.96 -14.76 13.59
CA TYR A 263 27.46 -14.33 14.89
C TYR A 263 28.34 -14.84 16.05
N ALA A 264 28.74 -16.13 16.02
CA ALA A 264 29.60 -16.70 17.05
C ALA A 264 31.00 -16.03 17.09
N VAL A 265 31.60 -15.77 15.93
CA VAL A 265 32.88 -15.06 15.83
C VAL A 265 32.75 -13.64 16.37
N SER A 266 31.68 -12.94 16.04
CA SER A 266 31.46 -11.58 16.54
C SER A 266 31.26 -11.53 18.05
N LEU A 267 30.59 -12.56 18.65
CA LEU A 267 30.34 -12.62 20.09
C LEU A 267 31.58 -13.00 20.91
N TRP A 268 32.39 -13.97 20.42
CA TRP A 268 33.40 -14.62 21.26
C TRP A 268 34.84 -14.30 20.90
N ILE A 269 35.11 -13.86 19.65
CA ILE A 269 36.46 -13.65 19.17
C ILE A 269 36.73 -12.16 18.94
N TYR A 270 35.96 -11.51 18.06
CA TYR A 270 36.16 -10.11 17.71
C TYR A 270 34.84 -9.50 17.23
N PRO A 271 34.37 -8.41 17.87
CA PRO A 271 33.17 -7.74 17.43
C PRO A 271 33.40 -7.06 16.07
N PHE A 272 32.70 -7.53 15.05
CA PHE A 272 32.74 -6.96 13.71
C PHE A 272 31.31 -6.82 13.15
N ASP A 273 31.20 -6.10 12.06
CA ASP A 273 29.94 -5.95 11.35
C ASP A 273 29.63 -7.21 10.50
N ILE A 274 28.67 -8.00 10.97
CA ILE A 274 28.23 -9.25 10.34
C ILE A 274 27.66 -9.00 8.94
N SER A 275 27.12 -7.80 8.65
CA SER A 275 26.53 -7.45 7.34
C SER A 275 27.54 -7.65 6.20
N TRP A 276 28.83 -7.42 6.45
CA TRP A 276 29.88 -7.68 5.45
C TRP A 276 30.04 -9.16 5.14
N ALA A 277 30.01 -10.02 6.16
CA ALA A 277 30.08 -11.47 5.95
C ALA A 277 28.85 -11.99 5.22
N GLN A 278 27.66 -11.47 5.57
CA GLN A 278 26.41 -11.81 4.89
C GLN A 278 26.41 -11.32 3.44
N LEU A 279 26.93 -10.11 3.16
CA LEU A 279 27.07 -9.59 1.81
C LEU A 279 28.00 -10.47 0.98
N ALA A 280 29.18 -10.81 1.50
CA ALA A 280 30.12 -11.70 0.83
C ALA A 280 29.50 -13.08 0.55
N GLY A 281 28.81 -13.65 1.52
CA GLY A 281 28.06 -14.89 1.37
C GLY A 281 26.93 -14.77 0.34
N GLY A 282 26.19 -13.66 0.33
CA GLY A 282 25.16 -13.35 -0.66
C GLY A 282 25.70 -13.30 -2.08
N VAL A 283 26.84 -12.62 -2.28
CA VAL A 283 27.56 -12.58 -3.57
C VAL A 283 28.00 -13.99 -3.99
N ALA A 284 28.54 -14.78 -3.07
CA ALA A 284 28.92 -16.17 -3.35
C ALA A 284 27.70 -17.03 -3.74
N MET A 285 26.59 -16.89 -3.04
CA MET A 285 25.31 -17.55 -3.35
C MET A 285 24.81 -17.18 -4.75
N ILE A 286 24.77 -15.91 -5.10
CA ILE A 286 24.35 -15.42 -6.42
C ILE A 286 25.29 -15.96 -7.51
N SER A 287 26.59 -15.93 -7.26
CA SER A 287 27.59 -16.46 -8.19
C SER A 287 27.42 -17.96 -8.42
N TYR A 288 27.18 -18.72 -7.34
CA TYR A 288 26.89 -20.16 -7.43
C TYR A 288 25.64 -20.45 -8.28
N ILE A 289 24.53 -19.74 -8.03
CA ILE A 289 23.29 -19.91 -8.80
C ILE A 289 23.50 -19.47 -10.26
N GLY A 290 24.25 -18.39 -10.49
CA GLY A 290 24.61 -17.91 -11.83
C GLY A 290 25.45 -18.91 -12.62
N LEU A 291 26.41 -19.59 -11.96
CA LEU A 291 27.19 -20.67 -12.59
C LEU A 291 26.31 -21.87 -12.96
N GLN A 292 25.30 -22.22 -12.14
CA GLN A 292 24.32 -23.25 -12.52
C GLN A 292 23.52 -22.86 -13.76
N TRP A 293 23.15 -21.57 -13.89
CA TRP A 293 22.53 -21.07 -15.12
C TRP A 293 23.44 -21.24 -16.35
N LEU A 294 24.71 -20.89 -16.24
CA LEU A 294 25.68 -21.02 -17.34
C LEU A 294 25.85 -22.48 -17.78
N GLY A 295 25.91 -23.41 -16.81
CA GLY A 295 26.08 -24.85 -17.08
C GLY A 295 24.83 -25.51 -17.63
N GLN A 296 23.68 -25.22 -17.08
CA GLN A 296 22.42 -25.92 -17.38
C GLN A 296 21.49 -25.14 -18.34
N ARG A 297 21.74 -23.84 -18.55
CA ARG A 297 20.94 -22.93 -19.39
C ARG A 297 19.47 -22.79 -18.97
N ILE A 298 19.14 -23.13 -17.71
CA ILE A 298 17.79 -23.03 -17.15
C ILE A 298 17.53 -21.58 -16.74
N ARG A 299 16.61 -20.90 -17.45
CA ARG A 299 16.27 -19.47 -17.20
C ARG A 299 15.86 -19.16 -15.77
N THR A 300 15.29 -20.14 -15.05
CA THR A 300 14.86 -19.97 -13.67
C THR A 300 16.02 -19.61 -12.73
N PHE A 301 17.22 -20.22 -12.92
CA PHE A 301 18.39 -19.85 -12.11
C PHE A 301 18.81 -18.38 -12.33
N LEU A 302 18.73 -17.90 -13.58
CA LEU A 302 18.99 -16.48 -13.89
C LEU A 302 18.00 -15.55 -13.16
N LEU A 303 16.71 -15.90 -13.19
CA LEU A 303 15.67 -15.09 -12.53
C LEU A 303 15.84 -15.06 -11.01
N ILE A 304 16.21 -16.21 -10.40
CA ILE A 304 16.47 -16.30 -8.95
C ILE A 304 17.73 -15.49 -8.60
N SER A 305 18.80 -15.58 -9.39
CA SER A 305 20.01 -14.75 -9.19
C SER A 305 19.69 -13.27 -9.30
N ALA A 306 18.90 -12.88 -10.29
CA ALA A 306 18.46 -11.49 -10.47
C ALA A 306 17.59 -11.00 -9.31
N PHE A 307 16.67 -11.84 -8.80
CA PHE A 307 15.89 -11.53 -7.62
C PHE A 307 16.79 -11.32 -6.39
N SER A 308 17.73 -12.22 -6.12
CA SER A 308 18.61 -12.13 -4.95
C SER A 308 19.52 -10.89 -5.04
N LEU A 309 20.08 -10.62 -6.24
CA LEU A 309 20.88 -9.43 -6.47
C LEU A 309 20.05 -8.15 -6.31
N GLY A 310 18.86 -8.12 -6.90
CA GLY A 310 17.93 -7.00 -6.79
C GLY A 310 17.47 -6.77 -5.35
N SER A 311 17.27 -7.83 -4.56
CA SER A 311 16.91 -7.75 -3.14
C SER A 311 18.04 -7.11 -2.29
N ILE A 312 19.28 -7.55 -2.50
CA ILE A 312 20.45 -6.93 -1.83
C ILE A 312 20.59 -5.47 -2.25
N GLY A 313 20.51 -5.20 -3.56
CA GLY A 313 20.57 -3.83 -4.09
C GLY A 313 19.44 -2.96 -3.54
N PHE A 314 18.23 -3.49 -3.40
CA PHE A 314 17.10 -2.76 -2.83
C PHE A 314 17.30 -2.41 -1.34
N LEU A 315 17.86 -3.32 -0.54
CA LEU A 315 18.17 -3.07 0.87
C LEU A 315 19.06 -1.82 1.01
N TYR A 316 20.20 -1.79 0.33
CA TYR A 316 21.13 -0.67 0.42
C TYR A 316 20.61 0.59 -0.29
N ALA A 317 19.91 0.45 -1.40
CA ALA A 317 19.31 1.57 -2.10
C ALA A 317 18.21 2.25 -1.29
N SER A 318 17.39 1.48 -0.55
CA SER A 318 16.33 2.02 0.30
C SER A 318 16.87 2.80 1.49
N ASP A 319 17.92 2.31 2.14
CA ASP A 319 18.62 3.01 3.21
C ASP A 319 19.29 4.30 2.69
N TYR A 320 20.02 4.21 1.60
CA TYR A 320 20.64 5.37 0.95
C TYR A 320 19.60 6.41 0.53
N ALA A 321 18.48 5.98 -0.04
CA ALA A 321 17.40 6.87 -0.46
C ALA A 321 16.77 7.60 0.72
N LEU A 322 16.51 6.89 1.84
CA LEU A 322 15.96 7.48 3.04
C LEU A 322 16.89 8.54 3.65
N ASN A 323 18.18 8.23 3.75
CA ASN A 323 19.14 9.06 4.49
C ASN A 323 19.72 10.21 3.64
N ASN A 324 19.84 10.05 2.30
CA ASN A 324 20.57 10.99 1.45
C ASN A 324 19.70 11.67 0.37
N VAL A 325 18.59 11.05 -0.04
CA VAL A 325 17.77 11.56 -1.17
C VAL A 325 16.48 12.20 -0.68
N MET A 326 15.86 11.64 0.35
CA MET A 326 14.60 12.16 0.89
C MET A 326 14.84 13.44 1.69
N LYS A 327 13.86 14.36 1.59
CA LYS A 327 13.85 15.58 2.42
C LYS A 327 13.53 15.24 3.87
N ASP A 328 13.99 16.06 4.81
CA ASP A 328 13.83 15.83 6.24
C ASP A 328 12.38 15.54 6.65
N TYR A 329 11.41 16.33 6.15
CA TYR A 329 9.99 16.09 6.48
C TYR A 329 9.44 14.74 5.99
N GLN A 330 9.97 14.20 4.89
CA GLN A 330 9.56 12.88 4.36
C GLN A 330 10.19 11.77 5.19
N ARG A 331 11.47 11.93 5.53
CA ARG A 331 12.23 11.01 6.39
C ARG A 331 11.58 10.91 7.77
N THR A 332 11.28 12.03 8.41
CA THR A 332 10.60 12.07 9.72
C THR A 332 9.25 11.36 9.67
N ARG A 333 8.44 11.60 8.65
CA ARG A 333 7.14 10.88 8.50
C ARG A 333 7.30 9.36 8.42
N ILE A 334 8.29 8.86 7.67
CA ILE A 334 8.56 7.42 7.57
C ILE A 334 9.07 6.89 8.90
N ARG A 335 9.99 7.59 9.56
CA ARG A 335 10.54 7.18 10.87
C ARG A 335 9.47 7.16 11.95
N VAL A 336 8.59 8.16 11.98
CA VAL A 336 7.44 8.20 12.90
C VAL A 336 6.45 7.06 12.61
N LEU A 337 6.16 6.79 11.33
CA LEU A 337 5.28 5.68 10.93
C LEU A 337 5.82 4.31 11.39
N LEU A 338 7.14 4.13 11.31
CA LEU A 338 7.82 2.91 11.72
C LEU A 338 8.09 2.86 13.25
N GLY A 339 7.77 3.95 13.97
CA GLY A 339 7.95 4.03 15.43
C GLY A 339 9.39 4.21 15.89
N ILE A 340 10.28 4.70 15.00
CA ILE A 340 11.71 4.93 15.29
C ILE A 340 11.92 6.28 15.96
N GLU A 341 11.14 7.27 15.57
CA GLU A 341 11.28 8.66 16.01
C GLU A 341 9.97 9.16 16.61
N GLU A 342 10.07 9.79 17.80
CA GLU A 342 8.96 10.47 18.47
C GLU A 342 9.05 11.98 18.17
N ASP A 343 8.70 12.39 16.97
CA ASP A 343 8.46 13.80 16.70
C ASP A 343 7.08 14.19 17.26
N ARG A 344 7.08 15.13 18.20
CA ARG A 344 5.85 15.56 18.91
C ARG A 344 4.80 16.08 17.95
N ASP A 345 5.17 16.80 16.90
CA ASP A 345 4.21 17.40 15.95
C ASP A 345 3.72 16.37 14.91
N ALA A 346 4.61 15.53 14.39
CA ALA A 346 4.25 14.50 13.40
C ALA A 346 3.56 13.28 14.02
N SER A 347 3.95 12.88 15.24
CA SER A 347 3.38 11.73 15.94
C SER A 347 2.13 12.08 16.76
N TYR A 348 1.89 13.37 17.03
CA TYR A 348 0.82 13.82 17.91
C TYR A 348 -0.54 13.21 17.57
N ASN A 349 -0.99 13.37 16.32
CA ASN A 349 -2.29 12.85 15.88
C ASN A 349 -2.36 11.31 15.99
N VAL A 350 -1.27 10.61 15.68
CA VAL A 350 -1.18 9.15 15.76
C VAL A 350 -1.22 8.70 17.22
N THR A 351 -0.47 9.38 18.09
CA THR A 351 -0.42 9.09 19.54
C THR A 351 -1.78 9.35 20.18
N GLN A 352 -2.43 10.48 19.88
CA GLN A 352 -3.76 10.78 20.38
C GLN A 352 -4.81 9.76 19.91
N SER A 353 -4.71 9.32 18.65
CA SER A 353 -5.58 8.26 18.13
C SER A 353 -5.35 6.92 18.86
N LYS A 354 -4.09 6.53 19.12
CA LYS A 354 -3.76 5.33 19.89
C LYS A 354 -4.31 5.40 21.33
N ILE A 355 -4.18 6.57 21.99
CA ILE A 355 -4.73 6.80 23.34
C ILE A 355 -6.25 6.70 23.31
N ALA A 356 -6.91 7.32 22.31
CA ALA A 356 -8.37 7.24 22.18
C ALA A 356 -8.85 5.80 21.99
N ILE A 357 -8.22 5.04 21.07
CA ILE A 357 -8.56 3.64 20.79
C ILE A 357 -8.26 2.76 22.01
N GLY A 358 -7.05 2.87 22.59
CA GLY A 358 -6.65 2.06 23.74
C GLY A 358 -7.51 2.31 24.99
N SER A 359 -7.88 3.58 25.23
CA SER A 359 -8.71 3.93 26.38
C SER A 359 -10.18 3.55 26.21
N GLY A 360 -10.66 3.36 24.97
CA GLY A 360 -12.04 2.94 24.69
C GLY A 360 -12.24 1.43 24.71
N GLY A 361 -11.20 0.65 24.42
CA GLY A 361 -11.31 -0.81 24.25
C GLY A 361 -12.36 -1.21 23.21
N LEU A 362 -12.94 -2.41 23.34
CA LEU A 362 -13.96 -2.91 22.41
C LEU A 362 -15.34 -2.26 22.59
N GLN A 363 -15.68 -1.82 23.79
CA GLN A 363 -17.01 -1.25 24.11
C GLN A 363 -17.06 0.26 23.91
N GLY A 364 -15.92 0.93 23.80
CA GLY A 364 -15.85 2.38 23.79
C GLY A 364 -16.17 3.01 25.14
N LYS A 365 -16.07 4.34 25.23
CA LYS A 365 -16.42 5.11 26.44
C LYS A 365 -17.88 5.58 26.47
N GLY A 366 -18.65 5.27 25.43
CA GLY A 366 -20.02 5.72 25.25
C GLY A 366 -20.10 7.04 24.46
N PHE A 367 -21.29 7.31 23.93
CA PHE A 367 -21.57 8.49 23.14
C PHE A 367 -21.31 9.77 23.95
N MET A 368 -20.57 10.73 23.37
CA MET A 368 -20.14 12.00 23.98
C MET A 368 -19.20 11.89 25.21
N ASN A 369 -18.75 10.70 25.58
CA ASN A 369 -17.87 10.49 26.74
C ASN A 369 -16.39 10.30 26.36
N GLY A 370 -16.02 10.61 25.12
CA GLY A 370 -14.64 10.58 24.67
C GLY A 370 -13.75 11.56 25.43
N THR A 371 -12.64 11.07 25.97
CA THR A 371 -11.70 11.93 26.73
C THR A 371 -10.94 12.88 25.81
N GLN A 372 -10.62 12.46 24.59
CA GLN A 372 -9.87 13.27 23.64
C GLN A 372 -10.72 14.40 23.04
N THR A 373 -12.01 14.19 22.87
CA THR A 373 -12.95 15.20 22.35
C THR A 373 -13.23 16.32 23.35
N LYS A 374 -12.95 16.09 24.65
CA LYS A 374 -13.11 17.10 25.71
C LYS A 374 -11.90 18.02 25.86
N LEU A 375 -10.80 17.71 25.20
CA LEU A 375 -9.56 18.48 25.29
C LEU A 375 -9.36 19.47 24.13
N ASP A 376 -10.40 19.69 23.30
CA ASP A 376 -10.42 20.60 22.15
C ASP A 376 -9.24 20.41 21.17
N TYR A 377 -8.95 19.14 20.87
CA TYR A 377 -7.93 18.77 19.89
C TYR A 377 -8.46 18.62 18.47
#